data_9dd7232c536fa4af4f5a3754f6250b25
#
_entry.id   9dd7232c536fa4af4f5a3754f6250b25
#
_cell.length_a   1.000
_cell.length_b   1.000
_cell.length_c   1.000
_cell.angle_alpha   90.00
_cell.angle_beta   90.00
_cell.angle_gamma   90.00
#
_symmetry.space_group_name_H-M   'P 1'
#
loop_
_entity.id
_entity.type
_entity.pdbx_description
1 polymer ?
#
loop_
_entity_poly.entity_id
_entity_poly.type
_entity_poly.pdbx_seq_one_letter_code
_entity_poly.pdbx_strand_id
1 'polypeptide(L)'
;MITDENCDMSAPWKQWHPVADDMDAVATSRGSLLFAAELASTDSAKSVLHHLKLLAMAYPPSALREDGLDPRQWPGLAPYSVARSLLEAAAMLHWSLAPNEDERLQHSARVELWSACAARKGGRGPAPGAAASVEAIRKIVENAGFAVNRYGRSGDLGIVVDGRVRGFAPTQVITDFMGTEGRAHYHLWSGLAHHAGWAVRPWGTLQFSYDGSGVRTSTSNFEDLHVELAADTASVILAAGRTMGRYYGRGLATFTDVCGEVERHMRALVSFIRQALGRPDSDPTDTRTSG
;
A
#
# COMPACT_ATOMS: atom_id res chain seq x y z
N MET A 1 -25.35 17.44 -4.80
CA MET A 1 -26.31 16.36 -4.94
C MET A 1 -25.93 15.61 -6.19
N ILE A 2 -25.05 14.61 -6.06
CA ILE A 2 -24.65 13.71 -7.16
C ILE A 2 -25.40 12.43 -6.87
N THR A 3 -26.36 12.13 -7.71
CA THR A 3 -27.19 10.93 -7.64
C THR A 3 -26.36 9.73 -7.97
N ASP A 4 -26.38 8.73 -7.08
CA ASP A 4 -25.87 7.36 -7.26
C ASP A 4 -26.63 6.70 -8.42
N GLU A 5 -26.15 6.84 -9.64
CA GLU A 5 -26.59 6.00 -10.76
C GLU A 5 -25.59 4.85 -10.93
N ASN A 6 -25.99 3.69 -10.43
CA ASN A 6 -25.64 2.33 -10.84
C ASN A 6 -24.28 2.16 -11.52
N CYS A 7 -23.22 2.18 -10.75
CA CYS A 7 -21.97 1.58 -11.19
C CYS A 7 -22.10 0.05 -11.00
N ASP A 8 -22.65 -0.61 -11.99
CA ASP A 8 -22.60 -2.08 -12.09
C ASP A 8 -21.15 -2.52 -12.30
N MET A 9 -20.46 -2.72 -11.19
CA MET A 9 -19.06 -3.17 -11.13
C MET A 9 -18.87 -4.64 -11.52
N SER A 10 -19.91 -5.31 -12.00
CA SER A 10 -19.85 -6.75 -12.31
C SER A 10 -19.38 -7.09 -13.74
N ALA A 11 -19.13 -6.11 -14.62
CA ALA A 11 -19.04 -6.39 -16.03
C ALA A 11 -17.78 -6.03 -16.85
N PRO A 12 -16.72 -5.36 -16.39
CA PRO A 12 -15.63 -4.99 -17.31
C PRO A 12 -14.88 -6.19 -17.89
N TRP A 13 -14.73 -7.27 -17.16
CA TRP A 13 -13.92 -8.42 -17.59
C TRP A 13 -14.68 -9.45 -18.44
N LYS A 14 -16.01 -9.42 -18.50
CA LYS A 14 -16.80 -10.32 -19.35
C LYS A 14 -16.75 -9.98 -20.84
N GLN A 15 -16.33 -8.77 -21.21
CA GLN A 15 -16.28 -8.32 -22.61
C GLN A 15 -14.96 -8.64 -23.33
N TRP A 16 -13.99 -9.28 -22.66
CA TRP A 16 -12.62 -9.42 -23.13
C TRP A 16 -12.27 -10.84 -23.62
N HIS A 17 -13.11 -11.44 -24.43
CA HIS A 17 -12.81 -12.73 -25.07
C HIS A 17 -12.92 -12.66 -26.60
N PRO A 18 -11.92 -12.09 -27.30
CA PRO A 18 -11.75 -12.46 -28.69
C PRO A 18 -11.00 -13.78 -28.78
N VAL A 19 -11.56 -14.72 -29.50
CA VAL A 19 -10.84 -15.89 -29.99
C VAL A 19 -10.07 -15.42 -31.23
N ALA A 20 -8.74 -15.37 -31.16
CA ALA A 20 -7.88 -14.98 -32.26
C ALA A 20 -6.85 -16.07 -32.54
N ASP A 21 -6.45 -16.20 -33.81
CA ASP A 21 -5.42 -17.14 -34.30
C ASP A 21 -4.04 -16.83 -33.73
N ASP A 22 -3.14 -17.83 -33.67
CA ASP A 22 -1.96 -17.87 -32.77
C ASP A 22 -1.11 -16.61 -32.58
N MET A 23 -0.74 -15.89 -33.61
CA MET A 23 0.10 -14.65 -33.44
C MET A 23 -0.73 -13.47 -32.93
N ASP A 24 -1.98 -13.35 -33.35
CA ASP A 24 -2.90 -12.34 -32.85
C ASP A 24 -3.30 -12.63 -31.39
N ALA A 25 -3.34 -13.88 -30.99
CA ALA A 25 -3.61 -14.29 -29.61
C ALA A 25 -2.49 -13.84 -28.66
N VAL A 26 -1.22 -13.94 -29.06
CA VAL A 26 -0.07 -13.45 -28.27
C VAL A 26 -0.16 -11.93 -28.09
N ALA A 27 -0.31 -11.21 -29.19
CA ALA A 27 -0.40 -9.73 -29.15
C ALA A 27 -1.61 -9.25 -28.32
N THR A 28 -2.77 -9.89 -28.50
CA THR A 28 -3.99 -9.58 -27.74
C THR A 28 -3.83 -9.89 -26.26
N SER A 29 -3.19 -10.99 -25.91
CA SER A 29 -2.96 -11.39 -24.50
C SER A 29 -1.95 -10.46 -23.80
N ARG A 30 -0.87 -10.06 -24.48
CA ARG A 30 0.08 -9.06 -23.98
C ARG A 30 -0.62 -7.72 -23.81
N GLY A 31 -1.40 -7.28 -24.81
CA GLY A 31 -2.21 -6.07 -24.74
C GLY A 31 -3.19 -6.08 -23.57
N SER A 32 -3.84 -7.20 -23.31
CA SER A 32 -4.75 -7.36 -22.16
C SER A 32 -4.02 -7.22 -20.82
N LEU A 33 -2.82 -7.79 -20.66
CA LEU A 33 -2.02 -7.65 -19.44
C LEU A 33 -1.50 -6.22 -19.26
N LEU A 34 -1.08 -5.54 -20.32
CA LEU A 34 -0.67 -4.14 -20.25
C LEU A 34 -1.84 -3.23 -19.89
N PHE A 35 -3.02 -3.48 -20.46
CA PHE A 35 -4.23 -2.75 -20.09
C PHE A 35 -4.62 -3.00 -18.62
N ALA A 36 -4.50 -4.23 -18.13
CA ALA A 36 -4.72 -4.53 -16.71
C ALA A 36 -3.73 -3.77 -15.81
N ALA A 37 -2.44 -3.65 -16.22
CA ALA A 37 -1.46 -2.83 -15.52
C ALA A 37 -1.86 -1.34 -15.49
N GLU A 38 -2.31 -0.77 -16.60
CA GLU A 38 -2.79 0.61 -16.68
C GLU A 38 -4.02 0.85 -15.81
N LEU A 39 -4.97 -0.08 -15.82
CA LEU A 39 -6.16 -0.02 -14.97
C LEU A 39 -5.77 -0.08 -13.50
N ALA A 40 -4.92 -1.05 -13.11
CA ALA A 40 -4.41 -1.18 -11.75
C ALA A 40 -3.66 0.07 -11.29
N SER A 41 -2.87 0.70 -12.17
CA SER A 41 -2.16 1.94 -11.85
C SER A 41 -3.14 3.10 -11.61
N THR A 42 -4.18 3.22 -12.44
CA THR A 42 -5.22 4.24 -12.29
C THR A 42 -5.98 4.08 -10.98
N ASP A 43 -6.38 2.86 -10.65
CA ASP A 43 -7.11 2.58 -9.41
C ASP A 43 -6.21 2.76 -8.18
N SER A 44 -4.93 2.39 -8.29
CA SER A 44 -3.95 2.63 -7.23
C SER A 44 -3.71 4.12 -7.02
N ALA A 45 -3.59 4.92 -8.08
CA ALA A 45 -3.45 6.37 -7.98
C ALA A 45 -4.68 7.03 -7.32
N LYS A 46 -5.90 6.63 -7.71
CA LYS A 46 -7.13 7.08 -7.06
C LYS A 46 -7.16 6.67 -5.59
N SER A 47 -6.74 5.46 -5.28
CA SER A 47 -6.65 4.94 -3.90
C SER A 47 -5.67 5.74 -3.05
N VAL A 48 -4.49 6.07 -3.57
CA VAL A 48 -3.52 6.96 -2.90
C VAL A 48 -4.16 8.30 -2.55
N LEU A 49 -4.81 8.94 -3.51
CA LEU A 49 -5.49 10.23 -3.28
C LEU A 49 -6.64 10.12 -2.27
N HIS A 50 -7.40 9.04 -2.33
CA HIS A 50 -8.49 8.80 -1.40
C HIS A 50 -7.99 8.61 0.04
N HIS A 51 -6.96 7.78 0.24
CA HIS A 51 -6.37 7.56 1.56
C HIS A 51 -5.68 8.81 2.11
N LEU A 52 -5.04 9.62 1.24
CA LEU A 52 -4.50 10.91 1.64
C LEU A 52 -5.61 11.85 2.15
N LYS A 53 -6.74 11.89 1.46
CA LYS A 53 -7.91 12.67 1.90
C LYS A 53 -8.45 12.18 3.24
N LEU A 54 -8.53 10.86 3.44
CA LEU A 54 -8.97 10.28 4.73
C LEU A 54 -7.99 10.63 5.86
N LEU A 55 -6.67 10.60 5.61
CA LEU A 55 -5.68 11.04 6.58
C LEU A 55 -5.84 12.52 6.92
N ALA A 56 -6.03 13.38 5.92
CA ALA A 56 -6.27 14.80 6.16
C ALA A 56 -7.54 15.05 6.98
N MET A 57 -8.59 14.24 6.79
CA MET A 57 -9.82 14.33 7.58
C MET A 57 -9.63 13.83 9.01
N ALA A 58 -8.70 12.91 9.25
CA ALA A 58 -8.39 12.42 10.59
C ALA A 58 -7.69 13.49 11.46
N TYR A 59 -7.10 14.51 10.83
CA TYR A 59 -6.43 15.63 11.48
C TYR A 59 -7.10 16.96 11.07
N PRO A 60 -8.33 17.24 11.55
CA PRO A 60 -9.03 18.45 11.14
C PRO A 60 -8.28 19.70 11.64
N PRO A 61 -8.30 20.81 10.88
CA PRO A 61 -7.65 22.07 11.31
C PRO A 61 -8.12 22.57 12.68
N SER A 62 -9.36 22.24 13.08
CA SER A 62 -9.90 22.56 14.40
C SER A 62 -9.22 21.83 15.56
N ALA A 63 -8.51 20.73 15.27
CA ALA A 63 -7.71 20.01 16.26
C ALA A 63 -6.35 20.69 16.51
N LEU A 64 -5.91 21.56 15.59
CA LEU A 64 -4.68 22.33 15.71
C LEU A 64 -4.95 23.55 16.60
N ARG A 65 -4.22 23.65 17.71
CA ARG A 65 -4.19 24.80 18.60
C ARG A 65 -2.85 25.49 18.49
N GLU A 66 -2.76 26.73 18.95
CA GLU A 66 -1.48 27.47 19.02
C GLU A 66 -0.45 26.76 19.89
N ASP A 67 -0.90 25.98 20.88
CA ASP A 67 -0.09 25.20 21.81
C ASP A 67 0.05 23.70 21.43
N GLY A 68 -0.44 23.28 20.26
CA GLY A 68 -0.37 21.92 19.75
C GLY A 68 -1.72 21.30 19.39
N LEU A 69 -1.76 19.97 19.25
CA LEU A 69 -2.99 19.23 19.01
C LEU A 69 -3.80 19.07 20.31
N ASP A 70 -5.10 19.32 20.26
CA ASP A 70 -5.99 19.02 21.39
C ASP A 70 -6.03 17.48 21.62
N PRO A 71 -5.51 16.97 22.75
CA PRO A 71 -5.47 15.53 23.02
C PRO A 71 -6.84 14.84 22.97
N ARG A 72 -7.92 15.61 23.13
CA ARG A 72 -9.30 15.10 23.07
C ARG A 72 -9.76 14.80 21.63
N GLN A 73 -9.09 15.37 20.64
CA GLN A 73 -9.40 15.23 19.22
C GLN A 73 -8.45 14.30 18.49
N TRP A 74 -7.59 13.59 19.22
CA TRP A 74 -6.65 12.67 18.64
C TRP A 74 -7.37 11.46 18.04
N PRO A 75 -7.04 11.13 16.78
CA PRO A 75 -7.76 10.06 16.08
C PRO A 75 -7.39 8.65 16.55
N GLY A 76 -6.60 8.51 17.63
CA GLY A 76 -6.12 7.24 18.14
C GLY A 76 -5.26 6.50 17.09
N LEU A 77 -5.46 5.18 16.94
CA LEU A 77 -4.69 4.35 16.02
C LEU A 77 -5.32 4.20 14.62
N ALA A 78 -6.50 4.79 14.39
CA ALA A 78 -7.19 4.67 13.09
C ALA A 78 -6.36 5.18 11.88
N PRO A 79 -5.59 6.29 11.98
CA PRO A 79 -4.76 6.75 10.89
C PRO A 79 -3.73 5.74 10.39
N TYR A 80 -3.26 4.83 11.24
CA TYR A 80 -2.29 3.80 10.84
C TYR A 80 -2.86 2.79 9.87
N SER A 81 -4.15 2.44 10.00
CA SER A 81 -4.84 1.59 9.02
C SER A 81 -4.93 2.28 7.67
N VAL A 82 -5.21 3.59 7.67
CA VAL A 82 -5.30 4.39 6.45
C VAL A 82 -3.92 4.55 5.81
N ALA A 83 -2.88 4.86 6.60
CA ALA A 83 -1.51 5.01 6.11
C ALA A 83 -0.96 3.69 5.54
N ARG A 84 -1.25 2.57 6.20
CA ARG A 84 -0.91 1.25 5.66
C ARG A 84 -1.55 1.02 4.29
N SER A 85 -2.83 1.30 4.15
CA SER A 85 -3.55 1.15 2.87
C SER A 85 -3.02 2.11 1.80
N LEU A 86 -2.60 3.32 2.19
CA LEU A 86 -1.93 4.27 1.31
C LEU A 86 -0.59 3.72 0.82
N LEU A 87 0.22 3.15 1.70
CA LEU A 87 1.49 2.52 1.34
C LEU A 87 1.29 1.34 0.38
N GLU A 88 0.31 0.47 0.65
CA GLU A 88 -0.05 -0.64 -0.23
C GLU A 88 -0.47 -0.13 -1.63
N ALA A 89 -1.30 0.91 -1.69
CA ALA A 89 -1.73 1.51 -2.95
C ALA A 89 -0.56 2.17 -3.72
N ALA A 90 0.32 2.89 -3.03
CA ALA A 90 1.50 3.51 -3.63
C ALA A 90 2.50 2.48 -4.16
N ALA A 91 2.70 1.39 -3.42
CA ALA A 91 3.54 0.29 -3.84
C ALA A 91 2.96 -0.43 -5.08
N MET A 92 1.63 -0.65 -5.12
CA MET A 92 0.95 -1.20 -6.30
C MET A 92 1.05 -0.27 -7.51
N LEU A 93 0.93 1.04 -7.32
CA LEU A 93 1.14 2.03 -8.37
C LEU A 93 2.56 1.91 -8.96
N HIS A 94 3.56 1.85 -8.09
CA HIS A 94 4.96 1.65 -8.51
C HIS A 94 5.17 0.35 -9.29
N TRP A 95 4.60 -0.74 -8.81
CA TRP A 95 4.66 -2.06 -9.41
C TRP A 95 4.01 -2.10 -10.79
N SER A 96 2.84 -1.48 -10.94
CA SER A 96 2.09 -1.44 -12.20
C SER A 96 2.74 -0.52 -13.25
N LEU A 97 3.49 0.49 -12.82
CA LEU A 97 4.19 1.46 -13.66
C LEU A 97 5.71 1.17 -13.78
N ALA A 98 6.12 -0.10 -13.72
CA ALA A 98 7.51 -0.46 -13.97
C ALA A 98 7.99 0.12 -15.31
N PRO A 99 9.24 0.64 -15.39
CA PRO A 99 9.71 1.36 -16.57
C PRO A 99 9.81 0.48 -17.82
N ASN A 100 10.08 -0.81 -17.62
CA ASN A 100 10.23 -1.79 -18.69
C ASN A 100 8.89 -2.48 -18.97
N GLU A 101 8.53 -2.63 -20.25
CA GLU A 101 7.30 -3.30 -20.67
C GLU A 101 7.24 -4.76 -20.21
N ASP A 102 8.35 -5.49 -20.35
CA ASP A 102 8.37 -6.90 -19.93
C ASP A 102 8.22 -7.06 -18.42
N GLU A 103 8.75 -6.13 -17.62
CA GLU A 103 8.49 -6.09 -16.18
C GLU A 103 7.02 -5.80 -15.89
N ARG A 104 6.39 -4.83 -16.57
CA ARG A 104 4.96 -4.55 -16.42
C ARG A 104 4.11 -5.77 -16.75
N LEU A 105 4.43 -6.49 -17.83
CA LEU A 105 3.75 -7.72 -18.20
C LEU A 105 3.89 -8.80 -17.12
N GLN A 106 5.10 -9.03 -16.62
CA GLN A 106 5.36 -9.99 -15.54
C GLN A 106 4.60 -9.59 -14.26
N HIS A 107 4.60 -8.32 -13.91
CA HIS A 107 3.91 -7.79 -12.74
C HIS A 107 2.40 -7.98 -12.87
N SER A 108 1.82 -7.60 -14.00
CA SER A 108 0.40 -7.76 -14.29
C SER A 108 -0.01 -9.23 -14.25
N ALA A 109 0.74 -10.11 -14.93
CA ALA A 109 0.47 -11.55 -14.93
C ALA A 109 0.42 -12.12 -13.50
N ARG A 110 1.35 -11.71 -12.63
CA ARG A 110 1.41 -12.18 -11.23
C ARG A 110 0.22 -11.67 -10.41
N VAL A 111 -0.17 -10.40 -10.59
CA VAL A 111 -1.33 -9.81 -9.90
C VAL A 111 -2.62 -10.47 -10.35
N GLU A 112 -2.82 -10.64 -11.65
CA GLU A 112 -4.03 -11.25 -12.21
C GLU A 112 -4.21 -12.71 -11.76
N LEU A 113 -3.14 -13.52 -11.81
CA LEU A 113 -3.16 -14.89 -11.30
C LEU A 113 -3.47 -14.95 -9.81
N TRP A 114 -2.84 -14.06 -9.01
CA TRP A 114 -3.10 -13.98 -7.58
C TRP A 114 -4.52 -13.56 -7.28
N SER A 115 -5.03 -12.53 -7.96
CA SER A 115 -6.40 -12.02 -7.79
C SER A 115 -7.44 -13.08 -8.11
N ALA A 116 -7.24 -13.82 -9.21
CA ALA A 116 -8.12 -14.92 -9.59
C ALA A 116 -8.09 -16.06 -8.55
N CYS A 117 -6.91 -16.42 -8.04
CA CYS A 117 -6.78 -17.43 -6.99
C CYS A 117 -7.39 -16.95 -5.66
N ALA A 118 -7.20 -15.68 -5.28
CA ALA A 118 -7.78 -15.10 -4.08
C ALA A 118 -9.31 -15.04 -4.15
N ALA A 119 -9.87 -14.61 -5.28
CA ALA A 119 -11.31 -14.61 -5.51
C ALA A 119 -11.92 -16.01 -5.37
N ARG A 120 -11.24 -17.05 -5.88
CA ARG A 120 -11.66 -18.45 -5.72
C ARG A 120 -11.67 -18.89 -4.25
N LYS A 121 -10.67 -18.44 -3.44
CA LYS A 121 -10.55 -18.80 -2.03
C LYS A 121 -11.47 -18.00 -1.12
N GLY A 122 -11.85 -16.79 -1.52
CA GLY A 122 -12.62 -15.83 -0.73
C GLY A 122 -14.05 -16.25 -0.39
N GLY A 123 -14.46 -17.43 -0.83
CA GLY A 123 -15.38 -18.35 -0.16
C GLY A 123 -16.78 -17.86 0.16
N ARG A 124 -17.32 -16.86 -0.52
CA ARG A 124 -18.80 -16.73 -0.55
C ARG A 124 -19.41 -17.72 -1.56
N GLY A 125 -18.92 -18.98 -1.50
CA GLY A 125 -19.21 -20.04 -2.45
C GLY A 125 -18.49 -19.82 -3.79
N PRO A 126 -18.14 -20.88 -4.55
CA PRO A 126 -17.69 -20.68 -5.91
C PRO A 126 -18.86 -20.02 -6.64
N ALA A 127 -18.76 -18.71 -6.89
CA ALA A 127 -19.60 -18.13 -7.91
C ALA A 127 -19.48 -19.07 -9.12
N PRO A 128 -20.60 -19.53 -9.72
CA PRO A 128 -20.53 -20.36 -10.90
C PRO A 128 -19.63 -19.63 -11.90
N GLY A 129 -18.44 -20.18 -12.16
CA GLY A 129 -17.44 -19.53 -12.99
C GLY A 129 -16.12 -19.11 -12.31
N ALA A 130 -15.96 -19.13 -10.98
CA ALA A 130 -14.69 -18.75 -10.34
C ALA A 130 -13.51 -19.65 -10.76
N ALA A 131 -13.74 -20.95 -10.94
CA ALA A 131 -12.76 -21.88 -11.50
C ALA A 131 -12.49 -21.59 -12.99
N ALA A 132 -13.54 -21.25 -13.76
CA ALA A 132 -13.41 -20.84 -15.15
C ALA A 132 -12.64 -19.52 -15.29
N SER A 133 -12.79 -18.60 -14.34
CA SER A 133 -12.04 -17.35 -14.32
C SER A 133 -10.54 -17.57 -14.08
N VAL A 134 -10.16 -18.48 -13.18
CA VAL A 134 -8.74 -18.82 -12.95
C VAL A 134 -8.12 -19.42 -14.21
N GLU A 135 -8.84 -20.34 -14.88
CA GLU A 135 -8.35 -20.95 -16.10
C GLU A 135 -8.29 -19.97 -17.28
N ALA A 136 -9.25 -19.04 -17.37
CA ALA A 136 -9.23 -17.99 -18.39
C ALA A 136 -8.01 -17.05 -18.21
N ILE A 137 -7.75 -16.60 -17.00
CA ILE A 137 -6.57 -15.77 -16.71
C ILE A 137 -5.29 -16.55 -16.95
N ARG A 138 -5.23 -17.81 -16.55
CA ARG A 138 -4.09 -18.69 -16.84
C ARG A 138 -3.79 -18.75 -18.35
N LYS A 139 -4.80 -18.97 -19.19
CA LYS A 139 -4.64 -18.98 -20.65
C LYS A 139 -4.13 -17.64 -21.20
N ILE A 140 -4.66 -16.52 -20.73
CA ILE A 140 -4.17 -15.19 -21.13
C ILE A 140 -2.69 -15.06 -20.80
N VAL A 141 -2.26 -15.46 -19.60
CA VAL A 141 -0.87 -15.38 -19.16
C VAL A 141 0.03 -16.34 -19.98
N GLU A 142 -0.43 -17.56 -20.24
CA GLU A 142 0.30 -18.54 -21.07
C GLU A 142 0.42 -18.07 -22.53
N ASN A 143 -0.66 -17.55 -23.11
CA ASN A 143 -0.65 -16.96 -24.44
C ASN A 143 0.26 -15.72 -24.55
N ALA A 144 0.40 -14.96 -23.47
CA ALA A 144 1.34 -13.83 -23.42
C ALA A 144 2.82 -14.26 -23.36
N GLY A 145 3.09 -15.59 -23.32
CA GLY A 145 4.42 -16.18 -23.36
C GLY A 145 5.00 -16.56 -21.99
N PHE A 146 4.22 -16.54 -20.92
CA PHE A 146 4.67 -16.93 -19.60
C PHE A 146 4.29 -18.37 -19.27
N ALA A 147 5.25 -19.17 -18.82
CA ALA A 147 4.94 -20.47 -18.23
C ALA A 147 4.32 -20.28 -16.84
N VAL A 148 3.17 -20.93 -16.59
CA VAL A 148 2.42 -20.82 -15.33
C VAL A 148 2.56 -22.10 -14.52
N ASN A 149 2.97 -21.98 -13.27
CA ASN A 149 3.11 -23.10 -12.34
C ASN A 149 2.54 -22.77 -10.96
N ARG A 150 2.26 -23.81 -10.19
CA ARG A 150 1.85 -23.68 -8.78
C ARG A 150 3.06 -23.39 -7.88
N TYR A 151 2.87 -22.57 -6.87
CA TYR A 151 3.89 -22.28 -5.87
C TYR A 151 3.33 -22.27 -4.45
N GLY A 152 4.24 -22.41 -3.49
CA GLY A 152 3.89 -22.37 -2.07
C GLY A 152 3.00 -23.52 -1.62
N ARG A 153 2.70 -23.57 -0.33
CA ARG A 153 1.82 -24.59 0.27
C ARG A 153 0.35 -24.41 -0.10
N SER A 154 -0.04 -23.19 -0.43
CA SER A 154 -1.42 -22.85 -0.82
C SER A 154 -1.78 -23.30 -2.23
N GLY A 155 -0.79 -23.69 -3.05
CA GLY A 155 -0.99 -24.09 -4.45
C GLY A 155 -1.46 -22.94 -5.34
N ASP A 156 -1.12 -21.70 -5.01
CA ASP A 156 -1.39 -20.53 -5.84
C ASP A 156 -0.62 -20.59 -7.16
N LEU A 157 -1.11 -19.87 -8.16
CA LEU A 157 -0.46 -19.78 -9.45
C LEU A 157 0.53 -18.62 -9.50
N GLY A 158 1.66 -18.84 -10.16
CA GLY A 158 2.66 -17.84 -10.47
C GLY A 158 3.30 -18.10 -11.82
N ILE A 159 4.05 -17.15 -12.32
CA ILE A 159 4.81 -17.28 -13.57
C ILE A 159 6.22 -17.79 -13.30
N VAL A 160 6.81 -18.46 -14.28
CA VAL A 160 8.22 -18.89 -14.23
C VAL A 160 9.09 -17.76 -14.77
N VAL A 161 9.98 -17.26 -13.94
CA VAL A 161 10.99 -16.24 -14.28
C VAL A 161 12.35 -16.78 -13.83
N ASP A 162 13.33 -16.81 -14.73
CA ASP A 162 14.67 -17.35 -14.46
C ASP A 162 14.66 -18.75 -13.82
N GLY A 163 13.79 -19.63 -14.33
CA GLY A 163 13.65 -21.00 -13.86
C GLY A 163 12.97 -21.16 -12.49
N ARG A 164 12.46 -20.07 -11.89
CA ARG A 164 11.79 -20.09 -10.59
C ARG A 164 10.36 -19.60 -10.70
N VAL A 165 9.45 -20.23 -9.98
CA VAL A 165 8.07 -19.76 -9.91
C VAL A 165 7.99 -18.52 -9.02
N ARG A 166 7.50 -17.43 -9.59
CA ARG A 166 7.30 -16.15 -8.94
C ARG A 166 5.80 -15.84 -8.86
N GLY A 167 5.29 -15.73 -7.65
CA GLY A 167 3.93 -15.28 -7.40
C GLY A 167 3.89 -13.80 -6.99
N PHE A 168 2.70 -13.30 -6.76
CA PHE A 168 2.51 -11.98 -6.16
C PHE A 168 2.69 -12.06 -4.64
N ALA A 169 3.47 -11.13 -4.07
CA ALA A 169 3.70 -11.03 -2.64
C ALA A 169 3.66 -9.53 -2.23
N PRO A 170 2.59 -9.09 -1.54
CA PRO A 170 2.42 -7.67 -1.18
C PRO A 170 3.62 -7.07 -0.46
N THR A 171 4.21 -7.80 0.49
CA THR A 171 5.39 -7.31 1.23
C THR A 171 6.62 -7.13 0.35
N GLN A 172 6.77 -7.94 -0.71
CA GLN A 172 7.85 -7.76 -1.68
C GLN A 172 7.62 -6.51 -2.51
N VAL A 173 6.39 -6.27 -2.97
CA VAL A 173 6.02 -5.06 -3.73
C VAL A 173 6.32 -3.79 -2.93
N ILE A 174 6.04 -3.79 -1.63
CA ILE A 174 6.37 -2.68 -0.73
C ILE A 174 7.90 -2.53 -0.58
N THR A 175 8.62 -3.64 -0.48
CA THR A 175 10.09 -3.62 -0.39
C THR A 175 10.72 -3.11 -1.69
N ASP A 176 10.18 -3.48 -2.84
CA ASP A 176 10.63 -2.99 -4.15
C ASP A 176 10.37 -1.49 -4.32
N PHE A 177 9.30 -0.97 -3.71
CA PHE A 177 8.91 0.44 -3.75
C PHE A 177 9.78 1.33 -2.86
N MET A 178 9.97 0.98 -1.60
CA MET A 178 10.65 1.81 -0.59
C MET A 178 11.77 1.08 0.18
N GLY A 179 12.23 -0.05 -0.31
CA GLY A 179 13.29 -0.81 0.35
C GLY A 179 12.88 -1.35 1.73
N THR A 180 13.88 -1.47 2.60
CA THR A 180 13.69 -1.96 3.99
C THR A 180 12.85 -1.01 4.83
N GLU A 181 12.92 0.30 4.57
CA GLU A 181 12.12 1.32 5.24
C GLU A 181 10.63 1.10 5.00
N GLY A 182 10.20 0.94 3.74
CA GLY A 182 8.80 0.66 3.42
C GLY A 182 8.30 -0.62 4.08
N ARG A 183 9.14 -1.65 4.17
CA ARG A 183 8.81 -2.88 4.88
C ARG A 183 8.64 -2.65 6.38
N ALA A 184 9.52 -1.84 6.98
CA ALA A 184 9.43 -1.49 8.40
C ALA A 184 8.14 -0.72 8.71
N HIS A 185 7.80 0.30 7.91
CA HIS A 185 6.54 1.04 8.03
C HIS A 185 5.33 0.12 7.90
N TYR A 186 5.33 -0.77 6.91
CA TYR A 186 4.24 -1.71 6.70
C TYR A 186 4.00 -2.59 7.94
N HIS A 187 5.07 -3.13 8.52
CA HIS A 187 4.95 -3.96 9.71
C HIS A 187 4.48 -3.16 10.92
N LEU A 188 5.07 -1.98 11.16
CA LEU A 188 4.69 -1.12 12.28
C LEU A 188 3.22 -0.69 12.17
N TRP A 189 2.82 -0.14 11.03
CA TRP A 189 1.44 0.34 10.83
C TRP A 189 0.43 -0.79 10.86
N SER A 190 0.78 -1.96 10.34
CA SER A 190 -0.04 -3.16 10.48
C SER A 190 -0.18 -3.59 11.94
N GLY A 191 0.90 -3.58 12.70
CA GLY A 191 0.89 -3.89 14.12
C GLY A 191 0.04 -2.92 14.93
N LEU A 192 0.16 -1.62 14.67
CA LEU A 192 -0.64 -0.57 15.31
C LEU A 192 -2.11 -0.68 14.93
N ALA A 193 -2.42 -0.89 13.65
CA ALA A 193 -3.79 -1.07 13.16
C ALA A 193 -4.50 -2.28 13.80
N HIS A 194 -3.75 -3.33 14.10
CA HIS A 194 -4.26 -4.54 14.76
C HIS A 194 -4.06 -4.56 16.28
N HIS A 195 -3.65 -3.45 16.88
CA HIS A 195 -3.37 -3.33 18.32
C HIS A 195 -2.38 -4.40 18.83
N ALA A 196 -1.42 -4.77 17.99
CA ALA A 196 -0.42 -5.76 18.37
C ALA A 196 0.46 -5.23 19.51
N GLY A 197 0.57 -5.99 20.59
CA GLY A 197 1.26 -5.54 21.80
C GLY A 197 2.71 -5.09 21.57
N TRP A 198 3.42 -5.73 20.64
CA TRP A 198 4.79 -5.34 20.29
C TRP A 198 4.88 -3.98 19.59
N ALA A 199 3.83 -3.59 18.85
CA ALA A 199 3.79 -2.31 18.15
C ALA A 199 3.30 -1.18 19.07
N VAL A 200 2.39 -1.48 20.01
CA VAL A 200 1.78 -0.48 20.90
C VAL A 200 2.63 -0.21 22.13
N ARG A 201 3.23 -1.24 22.74
CA ARG A 201 3.96 -1.13 24.03
C ARG A 201 5.14 -0.15 24.02
N PRO A 202 5.95 -0.03 22.97
CA PRO A 202 7.06 0.94 22.97
C PRO A 202 6.60 2.39 23.09
N TRP A 203 5.37 2.68 22.66
CA TRP A 203 4.82 4.03 22.55
C TRP A 203 3.85 4.38 23.68
N GLY A 204 3.40 3.41 24.43
CA GLY A 204 2.48 3.58 25.52
C GLY A 204 2.90 2.82 26.75
N THR A 205 3.54 3.47 27.72
CA THR A 205 3.52 2.97 29.09
C THR A 205 2.10 3.21 29.59
N LEU A 206 1.24 2.20 29.57
CA LEU A 206 -0.02 2.24 30.30
C LEU A 206 0.35 2.32 31.79
N GLN A 207 0.48 3.54 32.31
CA GLN A 207 0.56 3.73 33.75
C GLN A 207 -0.85 3.66 34.30
N PHE A 208 -1.14 2.56 34.97
CA PHE A 208 -2.34 2.42 35.76
C PHE A 208 -2.11 3.10 37.12
N SER A 209 -2.63 4.28 37.32
CA SER A 209 -2.72 4.84 38.66
C SER A 209 -4.15 4.66 39.18
N TYR A 210 -4.26 4.02 40.33
CA TYR A 210 -5.53 3.89 41.03
C TYR A 210 -5.55 4.93 42.14
N ASP A 211 -6.36 5.97 42.00
CA ASP A 211 -6.50 7.06 42.98
C ASP A 211 -7.83 7.03 43.74
N GLY A 212 -8.52 5.89 43.76
CA GLY A 212 -9.83 5.74 44.40
C GLY A 212 -11.01 6.30 43.58
N SER A 213 -10.76 7.06 42.53
CA SER A 213 -11.78 7.60 41.61
C SER A 213 -11.87 6.84 40.28
N GLY A 214 -10.96 5.89 40.03
CA GLY A 214 -10.89 5.07 38.84
C GLY A 214 -9.48 4.81 38.36
N VAL A 215 -9.37 4.04 37.28
CA VAL A 215 -8.11 3.75 36.60
C VAL A 215 -7.80 4.90 35.65
N ARG A 216 -6.77 5.69 35.94
CA ARG A 216 -6.22 6.64 34.97
C ARG A 216 -5.17 5.92 34.11
N THR A 217 -5.37 5.94 32.81
CA THR A 217 -4.37 5.53 31.84
C THR A 217 -3.68 6.78 31.29
N SER A 218 -2.43 7.00 31.57
CA SER A 218 -1.63 8.00 30.86
C SER A 218 -0.90 7.33 29.73
N THR A 219 -1.15 7.76 28.50
CA THR A 219 -0.38 7.37 27.32
C THR A 219 0.58 8.51 27.02
N SER A 220 1.82 8.40 27.48
CA SER A 220 2.89 9.26 27.03
C SER A 220 3.35 8.78 25.66
N ASN A 221 3.51 9.68 24.69
CA ASN A 221 4.20 9.55 23.40
C ASN A 221 3.36 9.24 22.14
N PHE A 222 2.03 9.33 22.18
CA PHE A 222 1.24 9.25 20.95
C PHE A 222 1.49 10.44 20.00
N GLU A 223 1.91 11.58 20.52
CA GLU A 223 2.22 12.76 19.70
C GLU A 223 3.32 12.48 18.71
N ASP A 224 4.43 11.92 19.18
CA ASP A 224 5.58 11.59 18.35
C ASP A 224 5.19 10.64 17.22
N LEU A 225 4.37 9.63 17.53
CA LEU A 225 3.87 8.67 16.59
C LEU A 225 3.07 9.31 15.44
N HIS A 226 2.23 10.30 15.75
CA HIS A 226 1.43 10.95 14.72
C HIS A 226 2.26 11.89 13.84
N VAL A 227 3.27 12.55 14.41
CA VAL A 227 4.20 13.39 13.65
C VAL A 227 5.08 12.50 12.75
N GLU A 228 5.60 11.38 13.26
CA GLU A 228 6.32 10.39 12.46
C GLU A 228 5.44 9.84 11.33
N LEU A 229 4.19 9.47 11.63
CA LEU A 229 3.25 9.01 10.62
C LEU A 229 3.05 10.02 9.50
N ALA A 230 2.95 11.30 9.83
CA ALA A 230 2.80 12.36 8.83
C ALA A 230 4.05 12.50 7.95
N ALA A 231 5.26 12.45 8.55
CA ALA A 231 6.52 12.50 7.81
C ALA A 231 6.68 11.30 6.88
N ASP A 232 6.42 10.09 7.38
CA ASP A 232 6.53 8.86 6.62
C ASP A 232 5.49 8.80 5.49
N THR A 233 4.27 9.28 5.76
CA THR A 233 3.22 9.40 4.73
C THR A 233 3.63 10.37 3.62
N ALA A 234 4.27 11.50 3.96
CA ALA A 234 4.79 12.44 2.97
C ALA A 234 5.86 11.77 2.09
N SER A 235 6.75 10.96 2.68
CA SER A 235 7.75 10.17 1.94
C SER A 235 7.11 9.19 0.96
N VAL A 236 6.05 8.48 1.38
CA VAL A 236 5.29 7.55 0.52
C VAL A 236 4.67 8.29 -0.67
N ILE A 237 4.04 9.44 -0.42
CA ILE A 237 3.40 10.25 -1.47
C ILE A 237 4.44 10.78 -2.45
N LEU A 238 5.58 11.25 -1.96
CA LEU A 238 6.69 11.72 -2.78
C LEU A 238 7.23 10.62 -3.68
N ALA A 239 7.41 9.40 -3.16
CA ALA A 239 7.88 8.25 -3.93
C ALA A 239 6.84 7.83 -4.99
N ALA A 240 5.55 7.86 -4.67
CA ALA A 240 4.47 7.60 -5.62
C ALA A 240 4.44 8.66 -6.74
N GLY A 241 4.55 9.93 -6.40
CA GLY A 241 4.63 11.02 -7.37
C GLY A 241 5.85 10.91 -8.30
N ARG A 242 7.02 10.56 -7.78
CA ARG A 242 8.21 10.29 -8.59
C ARG A 242 8.01 9.13 -9.57
N THR A 243 7.30 8.10 -9.16
CA THR A 243 6.96 6.97 -10.03
C THR A 243 6.07 7.42 -11.19
N MET A 244 5.00 8.15 -10.91
CA MET A 244 4.12 8.71 -11.94
C MET A 244 4.86 9.66 -12.88
N GLY A 245 5.69 10.56 -12.33
CA GLY A 245 6.48 11.50 -13.13
C GLY A 245 7.41 10.79 -14.10
N ARG A 246 8.10 9.74 -13.67
CA ARG A 246 8.97 8.93 -14.52
C ARG A 246 8.22 8.22 -15.63
N TYR A 247 7.09 7.61 -15.30
CA TYR A 247 6.32 6.83 -16.25
C TYR A 247 5.67 7.70 -17.35
N TYR A 248 5.01 8.80 -16.94
CA TYR A 248 4.34 9.68 -17.90
C TYR A 248 5.24 10.71 -18.55
N GLY A 249 6.56 10.71 -18.25
CA GLY A 249 7.52 11.67 -18.80
C GLY A 249 7.18 13.13 -18.46
N ARG A 250 6.34 13.37 -17.47
CA ARG A 250 5.93 14.71 -17.02
C ARG A 250 6.74 15.09 -15.81
N GLY A 251 7.39 16.24 -15.90
CA GLY A 251 8.01 16.85 -14.72
C GLY A 251 6.92 17.21 -13.72
N LEU A 252 6.80 16.42 -12.67
CA LEU A 252 6.00 16.78 -11.48
C LEU A 252 6.85 17.64 -10.53
N ALA A 253 7.71 18.52 -11.07
CA ALA A 253 8.68 19.29 -10.30
C ALA A 253 8.02 19.99 -9.12
N THR A 254 6.97 20.79 -9.37
CA THR A 254 6.25 21.50 -8.31
C THR A 254 5.67 20.55 -7.26
N PHE A 255 5.09 19.41 -7.68
CA PHE A 255 4.56 18.42 -6.75
C PHE A 255 5.69 17.77 -5.93
N THR A 256 6.78 17.42 -6.60
CA THR A 256 7.95 16.81 -5.97
C THR A 256 8.59 17.77 -4.98
N ASP A 257 8.69 19.07 -5.34
CA ASP A 257 9.26 20.11 -4.48
C ASP A 257 8.39 20.33 -3.24
N VAL A 258 7.08 20.47 -3.42
CA VAL A 258 6.13 20.65 -2.29
C VAL A 258 6.16 19.43 -1.36
N CYS A 259 6.07 18.21 -1.89
CA CYS A 259 6.12 17.01 -1.06
C CYS A 259 7.46 16.85 -0.34
N GLY A 260 8.57 17.16 -1.01
CA GLY A 260 9.90 17.14 -0.41
C GLY A 260 10.09 18.22 0.65
N GLU A 261 9.44 19.37 0.49
CA GLU A 261 9.45 20.43 1.51
C GLU A 261 8.62 20.01 2.74
N VAL A 262 7.42 19.45 2.52
CA VAL A 262 6.60 18.90 3.61
C VAL A 262 7.36 17.82 4.37
N GLU A 263 7.97 16.86 3.67
CA GLU A 263 8.77 15.79 4.30
C GLU A 263 9.88 16.39 5.19
N ARG A 264 10.65 17.34 4.66
CA ARG A 264 11.74 17.98 5.43
C ARG A 264 11.23 18.70 6.67
N HIS A 265 10.15 19.47 6.57
CA HIS A 265 9.55 20.15 7.70
C HIS A 265 9.04 19.19 8.76
N MET A 266 8.36 18.10 8.34
CA MET A 266 7.86 17.09 9.27
C MET A 266 8.99 16.36 9.99
N ARG A 267 10.07 15.98 9.28
CA ARG A 267 11.24 15.35 9.91
C ARG A 267 11.96 16.31 10.88
N ALA A 268 12.07 17.58 10.53
CA ALA A 268 12.61 18.58 11.43
C ALA A 268 11.75 18.73 12.69
N LEU A 269 10.43 18.69 12.56
CA LEU A 269 9.50 18.73 13.69
C LEU A 269 9.65 17.49 14.59
N VAL A 270 9.77 16.29 14.00
CA VAL A 270 10.06 15.05 14.74
C VAL A 270 11.34 15.18 15.56
N SER A 271 12.43 15.64 14.93
CA SER A 271 13.71 15.82 15.61
C SER A 271 13.61 16.84 16.74
N PHE A 272 12.94 17.97 16.49
CA PHE A 272 12.70 18.99 17.53
C PHE A 272 11.91 18.43 18.73
N ILE A 273 10.82 17.72 18.49
CA ILE A 273 10.00 17.12 19.55
C ILE A 273 10.83 16.09 20.35
N ARG A 274 11.60 15.23 19.69
CA ARG A 274 12.47 14.27 20.35
C ARG A 274 13.51 14.96 21.25
N GLN A 275 14.16 16.02 20.75
CA GLN A 275 15.08 16.82 21.54
C GLN A 275 14.40 17.47 22.74
N ALA A 276 13.24 18.08 22.55
CA ALA A 276 12.48 18.73 23.63
C ALA A 276 12.07 17.73 24.72
N LEU A 277 11.86 16.46 24.35
CA LEU A 277 11.54 15.37 25.28
C LEU A 277 12.78 14.68 25.86
N GLY A 278 13.99 15.17 25.55
CA GLY A 278 15.25 14.59 26.01
C GLY A 278 15.55 13.21 25.40
N ARG A 279 14.99 12.91 24.22
CA ARG A 279 15.20 11.65 23.51
C ARG A 279 16.25 11.85 22.43
N PRO A 280 17.31 11.01 22.39
CA PRO A 280 18.26 11.07 21.28
C PRO A 280 17.55 10.68 19.97
N ASP A 281 18.00 11.28 18.86
CA ASP A 281 17.62 10.80 17.54
C ASP A 281 17.97 9.32 17.47
N SER A 282 16.98 8.46 17.23
CA SER A 282 17.23 7.04 17.03
C SER A 282 18.06 6.93 15.74
N ASP A 283 19.31 6.50 15.87
CA ASP A 283 20.14 6.17 14.73
C ASP A 283 19.42 5.04 13.95
N PRO A 284 19.02 5.27 12.69
CA PRO A 284 18.35 4.24 11.89
C PRO A 284 19.23 3.00 11.68
N THR A 285 20.49 3.04 12.11
CA THR A 285 21.43 1.90 12.06
C THR A 285 21.41 1.02 13.30
N ASP A 286 20.73 1.41 14.38
CA ASP A 286 20.76 0.66 15.65
C ASP A 286 19.67 -0.44 15.74
N THR A 287 19.37 -1.10 14.64
CA THR A 287 18.60 -2.36 14.62
C THR A 287 19.45 -3.59 14.99
N ARG A 288 20.64 -3.40 15.54
CA ARG A 288 21.46 -4.50 16.06
C ARG A 288 21.31 -4.56 17.58
N THR A 289 20.63 -5.53 18.05
CA THR A 289 20.63 -6.19 19.35
C THR A 289 19.26 -6.26 20.01
N SER A 290 18.47 -7.23 19.58
CA SER A 290 17.72 -8.07 20.51
C SER A 290 17.45 -9.40 19.81
N GLY A 291 18.34 -10.35 20.16
CA GLY A 291 18.23 -11.74 19.79
C GLY A 291 17.05 -12.44 20.47
#